data_43edea9b67e4e2a68f6fc54eca9e3316
#
_entry.id   43edea9b67e4e2a68f6fc54eca9e3316
#
_cell.length_a   1.000
_cell.length_b   1.000
_cell.length_c   1.000
_cell.angle_alpha   90.00
_cell.angle_beta   90.00
_cell.angle_gamma   90.00
#
_symmetry.space_group_name_H-M   'P 1'
#
loop_
_entity.id
_entity.type
_entity.pdbx_description
1 polymer ?
#
loop_
_entity_poly.entity_id
_entity_poly.type
_entity_poly.pdbx_seq_one_letter_code
_entity_poly.pdbx_strand_id
1 'polypeptide(L)'
;PAKVITNKDLGPGPPAPESPAPAAPTASSTASRPAEDAKQTDPGKAKDPNEPAKDQGYWSGRMKALQQSLERDQTYTEALQSRINALSTDFVNRDDPVQQSAIGRDRQKAVDELNRLNAAILVNKKAIADIEEEARRAGVPPGWLR
;
A
#
# COMPACT_ATOMS: atom_id res chain seq x y z
N PRO A 1 -46.97 -9.98 -20.27
CA PRO A 1 -46.88 -10.29 -18.86
C PRO A 1 -45.41 -10.51 -18.49
N ALA A 2 -44.88 -9.57 -17.67
CA ALA A 2 -43.49 -9.64 -17.20
C ALA A 2 -43.37 -10.69 -16.08
N LYS A 3 -42.46 -11.64 -16.20
CA LYS A 3 -42.15 -12.60 -15.14
C LYS A 3 -41.29 -11.90 -14.08
N VAL A 4 -41.83 -11.86 -12.87
CA VAL A 4 -41.10 -11.42 -11.68
C VAL A 4 -40.25 -12.60 -11.22
N ILE A 5 -38.90 -12.44 -11.29
CA ILE A 5 -37.95 -13.43 -10.76
C ILE A 5 -37.84 -13.17 -9.25
N THR A 6 -38.34 -14.09 -8.46
CA THR A 6 -38.22 -14.05 -6.99
C THR A 6 -36.98 -14.84 -6.57
N ASN A 7 -36.39 -14.40 -5.43
CA ASN A 7 -35.16 -14.94 -4.83
C ASN A 7 -35.17 -16.45 -4.50
N LYS A 8 -36.20 -17.17 -4.92
CA LYS A 8 -36.40 -18.61 -4.72
C LYS A 8 -35.83 -19.47 -5.86
N ASP A 9 -35.43 -18.81 -6.98
CA ASP A 9 -34.88 -19.49 -8.16
C ASP A 9 -33.34 -19.59 -8.15
N LEU A 10 -32.68 -19.09 -7.12
CA LEU A 10 -31.24 -19.28 -6.87
C LEU A 10 -31.08 -20.51 -5.99
N GLY A 11 -30.68 -21.61 -6.60
CA GLY A 11 -30.36 -22.86 -5.92
C GLY A 11 -29.21 -22.69 -4.91
N PRO A 12 -29.02 -23.65 -3.99
CA PRO A 12 -28.02 -23.57 -2.93
C PRO A 12 -26.61 -23.49 -3.49
N GLY A 13 -25.88 -22.43 -3.11
CA GLY A 13 -24.48 -22.22 -3.47
C GLY A 13 -23.57 -23.27 -2.84
N PRO A 14 -22.38 -23.51 -3.43
CA PRO A 14 -21.45 -24.51 -2.92
C PRO A 14 -20.93 -24.16 -1.53
N PRO A 15 -20.62 -25.18 -0.68
CA PRO A 15 -20.15 -24.97 0.67
C PRO A 15 -18.76 -24.33 0.71
N ALA A 16 -18.56 -23.44 1.67
CA ALA A 16 -17.29 -22.83 1.97
C ALA A 16 -16.25 -23.86 2.40
N PRO A 17 -14.96 -23.71 2.07
CA PRO A 17 -13.92 -24.60 2.56
C PRO A 17 -13.66 -24.34 4.06
N GLU A 18 -13.75 -25.43 4.83
CA GLU A 18 -13.40 -25.48 6.25
C GLU A 18 -11.89 -25.22 6.46
N SER A 19 -11.56 -24.33 7.38
CA SER A 19 -10.21 -24.12 7.91
C SER A 19 -9.78 -25.30 8.76
N PRO A 20 -8.58 -25.88 8.59
CA PRO A 20 -8.02 -26.79 9.57
C PRO A 20 -7.42 -26.04 10.76
N ALA A 21 -7.79 -26.48 11.95
CA ALA A 21 -7.28 -26.05 13.25
C ALA A 21 -5.81 -26.48 13.49
N PRO A 22 -5.08 -25.80 14.37
CA PRO A 22 -3.65 -26.03 14.60
C PRO A 22 -3.41 -27.21 15.54
N ALA A 23 -2.48 -28.10 15.18
CA ALA A 23 -1.93 -29.11 16.06
C ALA A 23 -0.75 -28.53 16.85
N ALA A 24 -0.78 -28.71 18.17
CA ALA A 24 0.23 -28.32 19.14
C ALA A 24 1.39 -29.36 19.24
N PRO A 25 2.46 -29.04 19.97
CA PRO A 25 3.83 -29.49 19.71
C PRO A 25 4.22 -30.74 20.52
N THR A 26 5.19 -31.50 20.05
CA THR A 26 5.94 -32.42 20.87
C THR A 26 7.41 -32.03 20.92
N ALA A 27 7.87 -31.89 22.16
CA ALA A 27 9.24 -31.69 22.56
C ALA A 27 10.05 -32.99 22.49
N SER A 28 11.36 -32.89 22.18
CA SER A 28 12.43 -33.69 22.75
C SER A 28 13.78 -33.08 22.34
N SER A 29 14.40 -32.47 23.26
CA SER A 29 15.63 -32.71 23.96
C SER A 29 16.70 -33.57 23.27
N THR A 30 17.90 -32.99 23.02
CA THR A 30 19.15 -33.51 23.62
C THR A 30 20.34 -32.57 23.31
N ALA A 31 21.08 -32.35 24.36
CA ALA A 31 22.26 -31.51 24.49
C ALA A 31 23.49 -32.03 23.73
N SER A 32 24.36 -31.13 23.33
CA SER A 32 25.82 -31.26 23.54
C SER A 32 26.53 -29.95 23.20
N ARG A 33 27.23 -29.41 24.18
CA ARG A 33 28.30 -28.40 24.15
C ARG A 33 29.64 -29.16 24.04
N PRO A 34 30.82 -28.61 23.65
CA PRO A 34 31.39 -27.34 24.14
C PRO A 34 32.21 -26.49 23.15
N ALA A 35 32.38 -25.28 23.56
CA ALA A 35 33.58 -24.46 23.83
C ALA A 35 34.29 -23.71 22.69
N GLU A 36 34.35 -22.41 22.95
CA GLU A 36 35.45 -21.42 22.84
C GLU A 36 35.91 -21.00 21.46
N ASP A 37 35.57 -19.73 21.07
CA ASP A 37 36.61 -18.69 21.07
C ASP A 37 36.01 -17.29 21.18
N ALA A 38 36.57 -16.52 22.07
CA ALA A 38 36.16 -15.17 22.43
C ALA A 38 36.67 -14.16 21.41
N LYS A 39 35.74 -13.33 20.86
CA LYS A 39 36.15 -12.00 20.39
C LYS A 39 35.14 -10.95 20.88
N GLN A 40 35.61 -10.21 21.85
CA GLN A 40 34.98 -9.02 22.43
C GLN A 40 34.51 -8.08 21.32
N THR A 41 33.24 -7.77 21.33
CA THR A 41 32.70 -6.54 20.75
C THR A 41 31.71 -5.90 21.73
N ASP A 42 32.01 -4.68 22.04
CA ASP A 42 31.37 -3.62 22.76
C ASP A 42 29.90 -3.78 23.17
N PRO A 43 29.50 -3.56 24.45
CA PRO A 43 28.10 -3.62 24.88
C PRO A 43 27.40 -2.29 24.61
N GLY A 44 26.93 -2.14 23.35
CA GLY A 44 26.18 -0.98 22.90
C GLY A 44 24.83 -1.37 22.35
N LYS A 45 23.78 -1.34 23.19
CA LYS A 45 22.37 -1.42 22.83
C LYS A 45 21.83 -2.84 22.63
N ALA A 46 21.26 -3.37 23.69
CA ALA A 46 20.41 -4.56 23.64
C ALA A 46 19.30 -4.36 22.58
N LYS A 47 19.39 -5.10 21.48
CA LYS A 47 18.29 -5.24 20.53
C LYS A 47 17.22 -6.07 21.20
N ASP A 48 16.01 -5.55 21.26
CA ASP A 48 14.83 -6.30 21.66
C ASP A 48 14.72 -7.56 20.78
N PRO A 49 14.61 -8.77 21.33
CA PRO A 49 14.57 -10.00 20.54
C PRO A 49 13.29 -10.15 19.68
N ASN A 50 12.37 -9.18 19.77
CA ASN A 50 11.12 -9.18 19.01
C ASN A 50 11.07 -8.07 17.95
N GLU A 51 12.14 -7.31 17.74
CA GLU A 51 12.23 -6.34 16.65
C GLU A 51 12.63 -7.06 15.36
N PRO A 52 11.82 -7.02 14.28
CA PRO A 52 12.19 -7.65 13.02
C PRO A 52 13.55 -7.13 12.56
N ALA A 53 14.45 -8.03 12.22
CA ALA A 53 15.77 -7.65 11.75
C ALA A 53 15.63 -6.67 10.58
N LYS A 54 16.12 -5.45 10.73
CA LYS A 54 16.15 -4.42 9.69
C LYS A 54 17.22 -4.80 8.67
N ASP A 55 17.00 -5.88 7.94
CA ASP A 55 17.85 -6.38 6.87
C ASP A 55 17.60 -5.67 5.54
N GLN A 56 18.31 -6.08 4.50
CA GLN A 56 18.14 -5.54 3.14
C GLN A 56 16.69 -5.66 2.66
N GLY A 57 16.02 -6.79 2.95
CA GLY A 57 14.64 -7.03 2.54
C GLY A 57 13.66 -6.03 3.19
N TYR A 58 13.88 -5.70 4.45
CA TYR A 58 13.08 -4.70 5.17
C TYR A 58 13.19 -3.32 4.51
N TRP A 59 14.42 -2.86 4.24
CA TRP A 59 14.65 -1.53 3.66
C TRP A 59 14.18 -1.42 2.22
N SER A 60 14.56 -2.39 1.37
CA SER A 60 14.17 -2.42 -0.04
C SER A 60 12.65 -2.58 -0.20
N GLY A 61 12.01 -3.39 0.65
CA GLY A 61 10.57 -3.59 0.63
C GLY A 61 9.80 -2.30 0.94
N ARG A 62 10.20 -1.58 2.00
CA ARG A 62 9.59 -0.29 2.36
C ARG A 62 9.76 0.77 1.26
N MET A 63 10.97 0.89 0.73
CA MET A 63 11.27 1.83 -0.35
C MET A 63 10.45 1.52 -1.60
N LYS A 64 10.46 0.26 -2.04
CA LYS A 64 9.71 -0.19 -3.22
C LYS A 64 8.20 0.05 -3.09
N ALA A 65 7.62 -0.22 -1.93
CA ALA A 65 6.20 0.01 -1.68
C ALA A 65 5.82 1.49 -1.83
N LEU A 66 6.64 2.40 -1.30
CA LEU A 66 6.41 3.84 -1.43
C LEU A 66 6.62 4.35 -2.87
N GLN A 67 7.64 3.84 -3.56
CA GLN A 67 7.88 4.19 -4.97
C GLN A 67 6.72 3.74 -5.86
N GLN A 68 6.22 2.52 -5.67
CA GLN A 68 5.05 2.01 -6.40
C GLN A 68 3.78 2.82 -6.10
N SER A 69 3.58 3.21 -4.83
CA SER A 69 2.46 4.08 -4.46
C SER A 69 2.58 5.44 -5.14
N LEU A 70 3.77 6.04 -5.12
CA LEU A 70 4.04 7.33 -5.75
C LEU A 70 3.78 7.29 -7.27
N GLU A 71 4.29 6.27 -7.95
CA GLU A 71 4.10 6.09 -9.39
C GLU A 71 2.61 5.93 -9.76
N ARG A 72 1.90 5.11 -9.00
CA ARG A 72 0.45 4.95 -9.17
C ARG A 72 -0.30 6.27 -8.99
N ASP A 73 -0.01 7.00 -7.91
CA ASP A 73 -0.67 8.27 -7.61
C ASP A 73 -0.39 9.33 -8.68
N GLN A 74 0.83 9.36 -9.25
CA GLN A 74 1.18 10.23 -10.38
C GLN A 74 0.38 9.88 -11.64
N THR A 75 0.27 8.59 -11.97
CA THR A 75 -0.53 8.13 -13.12
C THR A 75 -2.01 8.51 -12.96
N TYR A 76 -2.57 8.36 -11.77
CA TYR A 76 -3.94 8.79 -11.50
C TYR A 76 -4.11 10.31 -11.59
N THR A 77 -3.13 11.08 -11.15
CA THR A 77 -3.13 12.54 -11.28
C THR A 77 -3.23 12.99 -12.74
N GLU A 78 -2.43 12.38 -13.62
CA GLU A 78 -2.47 12.66 -15.06
C GLU A 78 -3.83 12.29 -15.69
N ALA A 79 -4.37 11.13 -15.33
CA ALA A 79 -5.68 10.68 -15.79
C ALA A 79 -6.80 11.62 -15.34
N LEU A 80 -6.76 12.10 -14.09
CA LEU A 80 -7.74 13.07 -13.58
C LEU A 80 -7.62 14.43 -14.26
N GLN A 81 -6.42 14.91 -14.53
CA GLN A 81 -6.22 16.15 -15.29
C GLN A 81 -6.84 16.06 -16.69
N SER A 82 -6.60 14.95 -17.40
CA SER A 82 -7.21 14.68 -18.69
C SER A 82 -8.74 14.65 -18.60
N ARG A 83 -9.28 14.00 -17.56
CA ARG A 83 -10.74 13.95 -17.31
C ARG A 83 -11.32 15.34 -17.01
N ILE A 84 -10.65 16.15 -16.19
CA ILE A 84 -11.08 17.53 -15.88
C ILE A 84 -11.12 18.38 -17.15
N ASN A 85 -10.13 18.26 -18.03
CA ASN A 85 -10.10 18.97 -19.31
C ASN A 85 -11.26 18.53 -20.21
N ALA A 86 -11.52 17.23 -20.33
CA ALA A 86 -12.66 16.72 -21.11
C ALA A 86 -14.00 17.21 -20.56
N LEU A 87 -14.21 17.12 -19.24
CA LEU A 87 -15.44 17.61 -18.58
C LEU A 87 -15.60 19.14 -18.74
N SER A 88 -14.50 19.90 -18.77
CA SER A 88 -14.55 21.34 -18.99
C SER A 88 -14.98 21.66 -20.43
N THR A 89 -14.49 20.91 -21.41
CA THR A 89 -14.92 21.02 -22.81
C THR A 89 -16.39 20.64 -22.98
N ASP A 90 -16.81 19.54 -22.37
CA ASP A 90 -18.20 19.08 -22.40
C ASP A 90 -19.15 20.10 -21.77
N PHE A 91 -18.73 20.71 -20.65
CA PHE A 91 -19.52 21.73 -19.96
C PHE A 91 -19.83 22.93 -20.85
N VAL A 92 -18.84 23.41 -21.64
CA VAL A 92 -19.01 24.58 -22.56
C VAL A 92 -19.85 24.19 -23.77
N ASN A 93 -19.77 22.95 -24.23
CA ASN A 93 -20.45 22.48 -25.44
C ASN A 93 -21.91 22.01 -25.20
N ARG A 94 -22.39 21.99 -23.95
CA ARG A 94 -23.75 21.58 -23.60
C ARG A 94 -24.64 22.81 -23.41
N ASP A 95 -25.79 22.80 -24.11
CA ASP A 95 -26.80 23.86 -24.01
C ASP A 95 -27.87 23.53 -22.93
N ASP A 96 -27.97 22.26 -22.53
CA ASP A 96 -28.95 21.82 -21.52
C ASP A 96 -28.47 22.11 -20.09
N PRO A 97 -29.17 22.97 -19.32
CA PRO A 97 -28.77 23.36 -17.95
C PRO A 97 -28.70 22.20 -16.97
N VAL A 98 -29.51 21.15 -17.17
CA VAL A 98 -29.50 19.96 -16.29
C VAL A 98 -28.23 19.16 -16.51
N GLN A 99 -27.85 18.97 -17.78
CA GLN A 99 -26.61 18.27 -18.15
C GLN A 99 -25.39 19.09 -17.74
N GLN A 100 -25.37 20.40 -17.95
CA GLN A 100 -24.30 21.28 -17.47
C GLN A 100 -24.10 21.16 -15.96
N SER A 101 -25.18 21.16 -15.18
CA SER A 101 -25.12 21.01 -13.73
C SER A 101 -24.52 19.66 -13.31
N ALA A 102 -24.84 18.58 -14.03
CA ALA A 102 -24.27 17.24 -13.77
C ALA A 102 -22.76 17.21 -14.08
N ILE A 103 -22.35 17.71 -15.25
CA ILE A 103 -20.95 17.81 -15.67
C ILE A 103 -20.15 18.69 -14.69
N GLY A 104 -20.73 19.81 -14.25
CA GLY A 104 -20.13 20.69 -13.24
C GLY A 104 -19.83 19.99 -11.92
N ARG A 105 -20.76 19.17 -11.44
CA ARG A 105 -20.56 18.36 -10.23
C ARG A 105 -19.47 17.29 -10.42
N ASP A 106 -19.47 16.63 -11.56
CA ASP A 106 -18.47 15.58 -11.84
C ASP A 106 -17.07 16.18 -12.01
N ARG A 107 -16.96 17.37 -12.62
CA ARG A 107 -15.71 18.13 -12.68
C ARG A 107 -15.21 18.51 -11.29
N GLN A 108 -16.11 18.99 -10.42
CA GLN A 108 -15.73 19.34 -9.03
C GLN A 108 -15.21 18.12 -8.27
N LYS A 109 -15.88 16.97 -8.35
CA LYS A 109 -15.39 15.72 -7.75
C LYS A 109 -14.00 15.33 -8.26
N ALA A 110 -13.76 15.45 -9.56
CA ALA A 110 -12.45 15.16 -10.14
C ALA A 110 -11.36 16.12 -9.64
N VAL A 111 -11.67 17.40 -9.45
CA VAL A 111 -10.76 18.40 -8.87
C VAL A 111 -10.46 18.08 -7.40
N ASP A 112 -11.47 17.71 -6.62
CA ASP A 112 -11.29 17.36 -5.20
C ASP A 112 -10.40 16.11 -5.06
N GLU A 113 -10.60 15.11 -5.91
CA GLU A 113 -9.77 13.90 -5.93
C GLU A 113 -8.34 14.20 -6.39
N LEU A 114 -8.16 15.09 -7.38
CA LEU A 114 -6.85 15.56 -7.81
C LEU A 114 -6.08 16.23 -6.65
N ASN A 115 -6.75 17.08 -5.88
CA ASN A 115 -6.14 17.72 -4.71
C ASN A 115 -5.73 16.71 -3.64
N ARG A 116 -6.57 15.69 -3.41
CA ARG A 116 -6.27 14.59 -2.50
C ARG A 116 -5.05 13.79 -2.94
N LEU A 117 -4.95 13.43 -4.22
CA LEU A 117 -3.80 12.71 -4.76
C LEU A 117 -2.51 13.53 -4.70
N ASN A 118 -2.58 14.83 -5.00
CA ASN A 118 -1.41 15.71 -4.85
C ASN A 118 -0.91 15.76 -3.41
N ALA A 119 -1.80 15.80 -2.43
CA ALA A 119 -1.43 15.71 -1.02
C ALA A 119 -0.78 14.33 -0.69
N ALA A 120 -1.33 13.23 -1.19
CA ALA A 120 -0.77 11.90 -1.01
C ALA A 120 0.64 11.77 -1.64
N ILE A 121 0.84 12.33 -2.83
CA ILE A 121 2.16 12.39 -3.50
C ILE A 121 3.19 13.12 -2.62
N LEU A 122 2.83 14.24 -2.01
CA LEU A 122 3.73 14.96 -1.10
C LEU A 122 4.08 14.14 0.14
N VAL A 123 3.10 13.45 0.71
CA VAL A 123 3.32 12.54 1.86
C VAL A 123 4.24 11.38 1.47
N ASN A 124 4.01 10.74 0.33
CA ASN A 124 4.84 9.64 -0.16
C ASN A 124 6.28 10.09 -0.44
N LYS A 125 6.48 11.27 -1.05
CA LYS A 125 7.82 11.85 -1.27
C LYS A 125 8.54 12.11 0.04
N LYS A 126 7.83 12.67 1.03
CA LYS A 126 8.39 12.87 2.37
C LYS A 126 8.76 11.56 3.04
N ALA A 127 7.88 10.54 2.97
CA ALA A 127 8.15 9.23 3.55
C ALA A 127 9.37 8.54 2.91
N ILE A 128 9.59 8.71 1.61
CA ILE A 128 10.80 8.23 0.93
C ILE A 128 12.05 8.91 1.51
N ALA A 129 12.04 10.24 1.63
CA ALA A 129 13.15 10.98 2.23
C ALA A 129 13.39 10.60 3.69
N ASP A 130 12.34 10.37 4.46
CA ASP A 130 12.43 9.93 5.86
C ASP A 130 13.08 8.53 5.97
N ILE A 131 12.74 7.60 5.06
CA ILE A 131 13.39 6.27 5.02
C ILE A 131 14.87 6.38 4.63
N GLU A 132 15.22 7.20 3.65
CA GLU A 132 16.62 7.43 3.26
C GLU A 132 17.44 7.98 4.44
N GLU A 133 16.87 8.91 5.20
CA GLU A 133 17.50 9.48 6.39
C GLU A 133 17.60 8.46 7.53
N GLU A 134 16.55 7.64 7.75
CA GLU A 134 16.57 6.56 8.74
C GLU A 134 17.65 5.53 8.41
N ALA A 135 17.72 5.11 7.14
CA ALA A 135 18.73 4.17 6.65
C ALA A 135 20.16 4.72 6.80
N ARG A 136 20.36 6.01 6.50
CA ARG A 136 21.64 6.68 6.69
C ARG A 136 22.08 6.68 8.14
N ARG A 137 21.17 7.00 9.07
CA ARG A 137 21.45 6.97 10.52
C ARG A 137 21.73 5.57 11.03
N ALA A 138 21.09 4.56 10.43
CA ALA A 138 21.31 3.16 10.76
C ALA A 138 22.58 2.57 10.15
N GLY A 139 23.33 3.36 9.34
CA GLY A 139 24.55 2.90 8.66
C GLY A 139 24.28 1.90 7.53
N VAL A 140 23.08 1.91 6.96
CA VAL A 140 22.67 1.00 5.89
C VAL A 140 23.32 1.40 4.57
N PRO A 141 23.91 0.47 3.82
CA PRO A 141 24.46 0.76 2.50
C PRO A 141 23.37 1.29 1.53
N PRO A 142 23.68 2.32 0.70
CA PRO A 142 22.70 2.90 -0.24
C PRO A 142 22.12 1.86 -1.24
N GLY A 143 22.85 0.78 -1.50
CA GLY A 143 22.39 -0.30 -2.37
C GLY A 143 21.22 -1.11 -1.83
N TRP A 144 20.91 -1.02 -0.53
CA TRP A 144 19.78 -1.72 0.09
C TRP A 144 18.44 -1.01 -0.13
N LEU A 145 18.47 0.24 -0.57
CA LEU A 145 17.27 1.04 -0.85
C LEU A 145 16.78 0.96 -2.31
N ARG A 146 17.45 0.14 -3.13
CA ARG A 146 17.13 -0.03 -4.55
C ARG A 146 16.39 -1.33 -4.82
#